data_e2b692ccd60d0bedaacd4bee9091f1f6
#
_entry.id   e2b692ccd60d0bedaacd4bee9091f1f6
#
_cell.length_a   1.000
_cell.length_b   1.000
_cell.length_c   1.000
_cell.angle_alpha   90.00
_cell.angle_beta   90.00
_cell.angle_gamma   90.00
#
_symmetry.space_group_name_H-M   'P 1'
#
loop_
_entity.id
_entity.type
_entity.pdbx_description
1 polymer ?
#
loop_
_entity_poly.entity_id
_entity_poly.type
_entity_poly.pdbx_seq_one_letter_code
_entity_poly.pdbx_strand_id
1 'polypeptide(L)'
;MKQYLDLLNRVLSEGTEKSDRTGTGTISVFGHQMRFNLDEGFPCLTTKKLHLKSIIYELLWFLQGDTNVKYLQEHGVRIWNEWADENGDLGHIYGYQWRSWPDYNGGFIDQISEAVETIKHNPDSRRIIVSAWNVADLKNMNLPPCHAFFQFYVADGRLSLQLYQRS
;
A
#
# COMPACT_ATOMS: atom_id res chain seq x y z
N MET A 1 -11.42 4.31 16.51
CA MET A 1 -10.44 5.06 15.65
C MET A 1 -9.55 6.01 16.44
N LYS A 2 -9.33 5.68 17.70
CA LYS A 2 -8.48 6.47 18.63
C LYS A 2 -7.05 6.64 18.09
N GLN A 3 -6.45 5.59 17.56
CA GLN A 3 -5.08 5.60 17.03
C GLN A 3 -4.85 6.72 16.01
N TYR A 4 -5.82 6.93 15.11
CA TYR A 4 -5.75 8.00 14.12
C TYR A 4 -5.89 9.40 14.73
N LEU A 5 -6.81 9.55 15.70
CA LEU A 5 -6.97 10.81 16.42
C LEU A 5 -5.73 11.16 17.25
N ASP A 6 -5.12 10.17 17.89
CA ASP A 6 -3.86 10.35 18.62
C ASP A 6 -2.73 10.80 17.69
N LEU A 7 -2.64 10.23 16.46
CA LEU A 7 -1.69 10.70 15.45
C LEU A 7 -1.96 12.15 15.03
N LEU A 8 -3.22 12.51 14.77
CA LEU A 8 -3.58 13.89 14.43
C LEU A 8 -3.19 14.88 15.53
N ASN A 9 -3.51 14.55 16.77
CA ASN A 9 -3.12 15.38 17.91
C ASN A 9 -1.61 15.52 18.04
N ARG A 10 -0.87 14.42 17.85
CA ARG A 10 0.60 14.46 17.86
C ARG A 10 1.16 15.35 16.75
N VAL A 11 0.64 15.25 15.54
CA VAL A 11 1.07 16.10 14.42
C VAL A 11 0.81 17.57 14.73
N LEU A 12 -0.34 17.93 15.31
CA LEU A 12 -0.68 19.29 15.65
C LEU A 12 0.17 19.86 16.80
N SER A 13 0.55 19.03 17.78
CA SER A 13 1.26 19.48 18.98
C SER A 13 2.80 19.41 18.86
N GLU A 14 3.32 18.48 18.09
CA GLU A 14 4.76 18.18 17.99
C GLU A 14 5.33 18.35 16.58
N GLY A 15 4.45 18.57 15.59
CA GLY A 15 4.85 18.59 14.18
C GLY A 15 5.67 19.80 13.81
N THR A 16 6.56 19.61 12.84
CA THR A 16 7.36 20.67 12.23
C THR A 16 6.74 21.10 10.91
N GLU A 17 6.61 22.42 10.73
CA GLU A 17 6.19 23.01 9.46
C GLU A 17 7.25 22.79 8.38
N LYS A 18 6.80 22.36 7.20
CA LYS A 18 7.63 22.17 6.02
C LYS A 18 6.92 22.71 4.78
N SER A 19 7.69 23.24 3.84
CA SER A 19 7.19 23.49 2.49
C SER A 19 6.95 22.17 1.75
N ASP A 20 6.01 22.19 0.82
CA ASP A 20 5.74 21.10 -0.10
C ASP A 20 5.76 21.59 -1.56
N ARG A 21 5.62 20.65 -2.52
CA ARG A 21 5.62 20.98 -3.96
C ARG A 21 4.41 21.81 -4.40
N THR A 22 3.36 21.86 -3.60
CA THR A 22 2.11 22.59 -3.94
C THR A 22 2.13 24.02 -3.41
N GLY A 23 3.08 24.36 -2.53
CA GLY A 23 3.16 25.67 -1.88
C GLY A 23 2.17 25.88 -0.73
N THR A 24 1.35 24.86 -0.41
CA THR A 24 0.41 24.91 0.72
C THR A 24 1.12 24.74 2.06
N GLY A 25 2.21 23.97 2.08
CA GLY A 25 2.91 23.59 3.29
C GLY A 25 2.28 22.38 4.00
N THR A 26 3.06 21.78 4.89
CA THR A 26 2.65 20.65 5.71
C THR A 26 3.15 20.79 7.14
N ILE A 27 2.40 20.22 8.08
CA ILE A 27 2.90 19.97 9.44
C ILE A 27 3.13 18.47 9.56
N SER A 28 4.32 18.06 9.97
CA SER A 28 4.70 16.65 9.98
C SER A 28 5.52 16.23 11.19
N VAL A 29 5.34 14.96 11.59
CA VAL A 29 6.25 14.24 12.49
C VAL A 29 6.90 13.11 11.73
N PHE A 30 8.15 12.78 12.05
CA PHE A 30 8.83 11.64 11.46
C PHE A 30 8.63 10.39 12.32
N GLY A 31 8.07 9.36 11.70
CA GLY A 31 7.87 8.07 12.35
C GLY A 31 6.73 8.05 13.37
N HIS A 32 5.71 7.26 13.09
CA HIS A 32 4.61 6.95 14.00
C HIS A 32 4.10 5.55 13.73
N GLN A 33 3.80 4.79 14.76
CA GLN A 33 3.21 3.46 14.64
C GLN A 33 1.78 3.46 15.18
N MET A 34 0.86 2.96 14.36
CA MET A 34 -0.51 2.66 14.79
C MET A 34 -0.72 1.15 14.81
N ARG A 35 -1.47 0.65 15.79
CA ARG A 35 -1.86 -0.75 15.88
C ARG A 35 -3.37 -0.87 15.91
N PHE A 36 -3.87 -1.83 15.13
CA PHE A 36 -5.30 -2.12 15.00
C PHE A 36 -5.51 -3.60 15.30
N ASN A 37 -6.42 -3.89 16.23
CA ASN A 37 -6.88 -5.25 16.46
C ASN A 37 -8.07 -5.52 15.51
N LEU A 38 -7.88 -6.42 14.53
CA LEU A 38 -8.92 -6.71 13.54
C LEU A 38 -10.09 -7.52 14.11
N ASP A 39 -9.93 -8.14 15.28
CA ASP A 39 -11.05 -8.79 16.02
C ASP A 39 -12.09 -7.73 16.47
N GLU A 40 -11.69 -6.46 16.59
CA GLU A 40 -12.57 -5.33 16.92
C GLU A 40 -13.27 -4.72 15.69
N GLY A 41 -12.98 -5.25 14.51
CA GLY A 41 -13.52 -4.82 13.24
C GLY A 41 -12.49 -4.17 12.30
N PHE A 42 -12.94 -3.91 11.08
CA PHE A 42 -12.11 -3.27 10.08
C PHE A 42 -11.79 -1.81 10.46
N PRO A 43 -10.51 -1.38 10.43
CA PRO A 43 -10.08 -0.05 10.89
C PRO A 43 -10.44 1.08 9.91
N CYS A 44 -11.72 1.21 9.62
CA CYS A 44 -12.25 2.24 8.74
C CYS A 44 -12.35 3.58 9.48
N LEU A 45 -11.76 4.64 8.91
CA LEU A 45 -11.86 5.98 9.48
C LEU A 45 -13.30 6.48 9.45
N THR A 46 -13.73 7.14 10.53
CA THR A 46 -15.07 7.74 10.68
C THR A 46 -15.05 9.27 10.67
N THR A 47 -13.86 9.87 10.61
CA THR A 47 -13.67 11.34 10.56
C THR A 47 -14.04 11.95 9.21
N LYS A 48 -14.15 11.12 8.18
CA LYS A 48 -14.69 11.48 6.87
C LYS A 48 -15.41 10.28 6.25
N LYS A 49 -16.30 10.52 5.30
CA LYS A 49 -16.95 9.45 4.54
C LYS A 49 -15.94 8.80 3.60
N LEU A 50 -15.61 7.54 3.85
CA LEU A 50 -14.77 6.73 2.97
C LEU A 50 -15.60 6.04 1.90
N HIS A 51 -15.02 5.91 0.71
CA HIS A 51 -15.64 5.19 -0.40
C HIS A 51 -15.08 3.75 -0.45
N LEU A 52 -15.65 2.85 0.38
CA LEU A 52 -15.19 1.47 0.52
C LEU A 52 -15.11 0.72 -0.81
N LYS A 53 -16.00 1.00 -1.75
CA LYS A 53 -15.94 0.40 -3.08
C LYS A 53 -14.60 0.67 -3.76
N SER A 54 -14.10 1.91 -3.70
CA SER A 54 -12.78 2.24 -4.28
C SER A 54 -11.65 1.47 -3.60
N ILE A 55 -11.68 1.38 -2.28
CA ILE A 55 -10.64 0.67 -1.51
C ILE A 55 -10.59 -0.82 -1.89
N ILE A 56 -11.77 -1.47 -2.00
CA ILE A 56 -11.86 -2.89 -2.34
C ILE A 56 -11.39 -3.14 -3.77
N TYR A 57 -11.90 -2.38 -4.75
CA TYR A 57 -11.53 -2.57 -6.15
C TYR A 57 -10.07 -2.22 -6.44
N GLU A 58 -9.51 -1.22 -5.76
CA GLU A 58 -8.08 -0.91 -5.84
C GLU A 58 -7.23 -2.09 -5.36
N LEU A 59 -7.55 -2.68 -4.20
CA LEU A 59 -6.83 -3.84 -3.70
C LEU A 59 -6.95 -5.05 -4.64
N LEU A 60 -8.14 -5.33 -5.15
CA LEU A 60 -8.35 -6.42 -6.11
C LEU A 60 -7.56 -6.20 -7.40
N TRP A 61 -7.51 -4.97 -7.88
CA TRP A 61 -6.74 -4.58 -9.05
C TRP A 61 -5.22 -4.79 -8.84
N PHE A 62 -4.67 -4.37 -7.70
CA PHE A 62 -3.28 -4.68 -7.37
C PHE A 62 -3.00 -6.17 -7.27
N LEU A 63 -3.91 -6.95 -6.66
CA LEU A 63 -3.77 -8.39 -6.52
C LEU A 63 -3.85 -9.15 -7.87
N GLN A 64 -4.48 -8.57 -8.88
CA GLN A 64 -4.48 -9.09 -10.24
C GLN A 64 -3.17 -8.81 -10.99
N GLY A 65 -2.30 -7.95 -10.46
CA GLY A 65 -1.06 -7.53 -11.13
C GLY A 65 -1.30 -6.49 -12.22
N ASP A 66 -2.51 -5.95 -12.31
CA ASP A 66 -2.89 -4.98 -13.34
C ASP A 66 -2.38 -3.57 -12.99
N THR A 67 -2.04 -2.79 -14.00
CA THR A 67 -1.55 -1.41 -13.92
C THR A 67 -2.39 -0.44 -14.73
N ASN A 68 -3.37 -0.94 -15.49
CA ASN A 68 -4.25 -0.13 -16.32
C ASN A 68 -5.55 0.22 -15.59
N VAL A 69 -5.94 1.49 -15.63
CA VAL A 69 -7.14 2.00 -14.92
C VAL A 69 -8.46 1.50 -15.47
N LYS A 70 -8.47 0.83 -16.62
CA LYS A 70 -9.69 0.35 -17.29
C LYS A 70 -10.55 -0.52 -16.37
N TYR A 71 -9.94 -1.49 -15.68
CA TYR A 71 -10.63 -2.31 -14.69
C TYR A 71 -11.32 -1.47 -13.61
N LEU A 72 -10.64 -0.48 -13.08
CA LEU A 72 -11.20 0.42 -12.06
C LEU A 72 -12.36 1.25 -12.61
N GLN A 73 -12.21 1.78 -13.83
CA GLN A 73 -13.22 2.60 -14.50
C GLN A 73 -14.50 1.79 -14.80
N GLU A 74 -14.38 0.55 -15.26
CA GLU A 74 -15.51 -0.37 -15.50
C GLU A 74 -16.31 -0.62 -14.22
N HIS A 75 -15.66 -0.53 -13.05
CA HIS A 75 -16.30 -0.64 -11.75
C HIS A 75 -16.68 0.72 -11.12
N GLY A 76 -16.57 1.81 -11.90
CA GLY A 76 -16.92 3.17 -11.44
C GLY A 76 -15.94 3.77 -10.42
N VAL A 77 -14.71 3.27 -10.37
CA VAL A 77 -13.61 3.77 -9.52
C VAL A 77 -12.68 4.62 -10.38
N ARG A 78 -12.37 5.84 -9.93
CA ARG A 78 -11.62 6.83 -10.72
C ARG A 78 -10.44 7.44 -9.98
N ILE A 79 -10.06 6.87 -8.83
CA ILE A 79 -9.05 7.44 -7.94
C ILE A 79 -7.63 7.48 -8.52
N TRP A 80 -7.37 6.74 -9.61
CA TRP A 80 -6.10 6.66 -10.30
C TRP A 80 -6.07 7.37 -11.66
N ASN A 81 -7.21 7.93 -12.13
CA ASN A 81 -7.31 8.50 -13.48
C ASN A 81 -6.33 9.65 -13.74
N GLU A 82 -6.05 10.48 -12.73
CA GLU A 82 -5.15 11.64 -12.87
C GLU A 82 -3.67 11.27 -13.06
N TRP A 83 -3.30 10.03 -12.70
CA TRP A 83 -1.93 9.51 -12.77
C TRP A 83 -1.69 8.63 -13.99
N ALA A 84 -2.75 8.18 -14.65
CA ALA A 84 -2.67 7.33 -15.82
C ALA A 84 -2.19 8.12 -17.04
N ASP A 85 -1.43 7.44 -17.90
CA ASP A 85 -1.06 7.98 -19.21
C ASP A 85 -2.25 8.00 -20.19
N GLU A 86 -2.00 8.36 -21.43
CA GLU A 86 -3.01 8.44 -22.49
C GLU A 86 -3.65 7.09 -22.84
N ASN A 87 -2.97 5.97 -22.52
CA ASN A 87 -3.45 4.61 -22.72
C ASN A 87 -4.15 4.05 -21.47
N GLY A 88 -4.17 4.82 -20.38
CA GLY A 88 -4.71 4.41 -19.10
C GLY A 88 -3.75 3.60 -18.24
N ASP A 89 -2.47 3.55 -18.58
CA ASP A 89 -1.45 2.80 -17.86
C ASP A 89 -0.74 3.67 -16.82
N LEU A 90 -0.31 3.03 -15.73
CA LEU A 90 0.40 3.66 -14.62
C LEU A 90 1.86 3.22 -14.50
N GLY A 91 2.32 2.38 -15.41
CA GLY A 91 3.65 1.79 -15.39
C GLY A 91 3.78 0.72 -14.31
N HIS A 92 5.00 0.46 -13.89
CA HIS A 92 5.34 -0.68 -13.02
C HIS A 92 4.98 -0.45 -11.53
N ILE A 93 3.76 0.03 -11.25
CA ILE A 93 3.29 0.30 -9.89
C ILE A 93 2.94 -0.98 -9.11
N TYR A 94 2.30 -0.86 -7.96
CA TYR A 94 1.97 -1.88 -6.98
C TYR A 94 1.65 -3.28 -7.53
N GLY A 95 0.68 -3.41 -8.44
CA GLY A 95 0.26 -4.69 -8.99
C GLY A 95 1.38 -5.41 -9.73
N TYR A 96 2.10 -4.68 -10.58
CA TYR A 96 3.27 -5.21 -11.29
C TYR A 96 4.34 -5.70 -10.31
N GLN A 97 4.74 -4.88 -9.34
CA GLN A 97 5.77 -5.24 -8.37
C GLN A 97 5.36 -6.43 -7.50
N TRP A 98 4.10 -6.52 -7.12
CA TRP A 98 3.61 -7.58 -6.26
C TRP A 98 3.50 -8.94 -6.98
N ARG A 99 3.14 -8.93 -8.28
CA ARG A 99 2.79 -10.13 -9.03
C ARG A 99 3.80 -10.49 -10.13
N SER A 100 4.66 -9.57 -10.52
CA SER A 100 5.56 -9.73 -11.66
C SER A 100 6.88 -8.98 -11.47
N TRP A 101 7.47 -9.09 -10.27
CA TRP A 101 8.78 -8.49 -9.99
C TRP A 101 9.83 -9.11 -10.90
N PRO A 102 10.59 -8.32 -11.69
CA PRO A 102 11.61 -8.86 -12.59
C PRO A 102 12.72 -9.57 -11.83
N ASP A 103 13.11 -10.76 -12.29
CA ASP A 103 14.28 -11.46 -11.78
C ASP A 103 15.51 -11.27 -12.70
N TYR A 104 16.70 -11.66 -12.22
CA TYR A 104 17.94 -11.52 -12.97
C TYR A 104 18.07 -12.49 -14.15
N ASN A 105 17.21 -13.49 -14.25
CA ASN A 105 17.23 -14.52 -15.29
C ASN A 105 16.23 -14.25 -16.41
N GLY A 106 15.58 -13.07 -16.39
CA GLY A 106 14.55 -12.67 -17.36
C GLY A 106 13.16 -13.25 -17.08
N GLY A 107 12.96 -13.81 -15.88
CA GLY A 107 11.67 -14.26 -15.37
C GLY A 107 11.02 -13.22 -14.46
N PHE A 108 9.98 -13.67 -13.73
CA PHE A 108 9.24 -12.84 -12.79
C PHE A 108 9.01 -13.59 -11.47
N ILE A 109 8.99 -12.84 -10.39
CA ILE A 109 8.69 -13.30 -9.03
C ILE A 109 7.30 -12.81 -8.66
N ASP A 110 6.42 -13.73 -8.28
CA ASP A 110 5.09 -13.42 -7.72
C ASP A 110 5.18 -13.40 -6.19
N GLN A 111 5.47 -12.22 -5.63
CA GLN A 111 5.68 -12.04 -4.20
C GLN A 111 4.43 -12.40 -3.37
N ILE A 112 3.22 -12.15 -3.89
CA ILE A 112 1.97 -12.47 -3.19
C ILE A 112 1.78 -13.98 -3.10
N SER A 113 1.98 -14.70 -4.19
CA SER A 113 1.88 -16.16 -4.18
C SER A 113 2.94 -16.79 -3.27
N GLU A 114 4.18 -16.31 -3.32
CA GLU A 114 5.25 -16.77 -2.42
C GLU A 114 4.93 -16.51 -0.94
N ALA A 115 4.38 -15.33 -0.62
CA ALA A 115 3.96 -15.01 0.74
C ALA A 115 2.85 -15.94 1.24
N VAL A 116 1.83 -16.20 0.40
CA VAL A 116 0.72 -17.12 0.73
C VAL A 116 1.23 -18.54 0.95
N GLU A 117 2.10 -19.06 0.06
CA GLU A 117 2.66 -20.40 0.20
C GLU A 117 3.58 -20.51 1.44
N THR A 118 4.33 -19.44 1.75
CA THR A 118 5.15 -19.42 2.96
C THR A 118 4.29 -19.43 4.23
N ILE A 119 3.20 -18.67 4.27
CA ILE A 119 2.25 -18.68 5.40
C ILE A 119 1.69 -20.08 5.62
N LYS A 120 1.35 -20.82 4.55
CA LYS A 120 0.79 -22.17 4.62
C LYS A 120 1.80 -23.22 5.09
N HIS A 121 3.03 -23.17 4.59
CA HIS A 121 3.98 -24.28 4.72
C HIS A 121 5.13 -23.99 5.69
N ASN A 122 5.41 -22.73 5.99
CA ASN A 122 6.45 -22.28 6.92
C ASN A 122 6.03 -21.00 7.64
N PRO A 123 4.96 -21.03 8.46
CA PRO A 123 4.40 -19.82 9.11
C PRO A 123 5.38 -19.13 10.06
N ASP A 124 6.40 -19.83 10.58
CA ASP A 124 7.43 -19.27 11.46
C ASP A 124 8.50 -18.46 10.70
N SER A 125 8.41 -18.39 9.38
CA SER A 125 9.33 -17.62 8.56
C SER A 125 9.28 -16.13 8.90
N ARG A 126 10.45 -15.53 9.06
CA ARG A 126 10.64 -14.08 9.24
C ARG A 126 10.79 -13.33 7.91
N ARG A 127 10.56 -14.03 6.78
CA ARG A 127 10.79 -13.55 5.42
C ARG A 127 9.50 -13.45 4.61
N ILE A 128 8.35 -13.36 5.26
CA ILE A 128 7.05 -13.23 4.59
C ILE A 128 6.84 -11.75 4.29
N ILE A 129 7.49 -11.29 3.24
CA ILE A 129 7.65 -9.87 2.92
C ILE A 129 7.19 -9.62 1.49
N VAL A 130 6.50 -8.50 1.28
CA VAL A 130 6.11 -8.01 -0.05
C VAL A 130 6.55 -6.55 -0.17
N SER A 131 7.29 -6.22 -1.24
CA SER A 131 7.77 -4.87 -1.52
C SER A 131 7.18 -4.35 -2.82
N ALA A 132 6.68 -3.13 -2.80
CA ALA A 132 6.37 -2.38 -4.01
C ALA A 132 7.50 -1.39 -4.37
N TRP A 133 8.43 -1.15 -3.44
CA TRP A 133 9.53 -0.21 -3.64
C TRP A 133 10.70 -0.87 -4.36
N ASN A 134 10.69 -0.82 -5.69
CA ASN A 134 11.76 -1.28 -6.55
C ASN A 134 12.59 -0.08 -7.02
N VAL A 135 13.77 0.10 -6.42
CA VAL A 135 14.64 1.26 -6.67
C VAL A 135 15.02 1.40 -8.16
N ALA A 136 15.23 0.28 -8.85
CA ALA A 136 15.57 0.27 -10.27
C ALA A 136 14.40 0.72 -11.17
N ASP A 137 13.18 0.60 -10.67
CA ASP A 137 11.95 0.75 -11.46
C ASP A 137 11.15 2.03 -11.10
N LEU A 138 11.57 2.77 -10.07
CA LEU A 138 10.83 3.98 -9.62
C LEU A 138 10.55 4.99 -10.73
N LYS A 139 11.47 5.15 -11.69
CA LYS A 139 11.32 6.06 -12.82
C LYS A 139 10.33 5.59 -13.88
N ASN A 140 9.92 4.31 -13.83
CA ASN A 140 8.93 3.69 -14.71
C ASN A 140 7.54 3.66 -14.05
N MET A 141 7.37 4.33 -12.91
CA MET A 141 6.13 4.45 -12.17
C MET A 141 5.59 5.87 -12.29
N ASN A 142 4.36 6.03 -12.74
CA ASN A 142 3.71 7.36 -12.80
C ASN A 142 3.48 7.93 -11.40
N LEU A 143 3.37 7.06 -10.38
CA LEU A 143 3.33 7.45 -8.97
C LEU A 143 4.12 6.43 -8.11
N PRO A 144 5.22 6.84 -7.46
CA PRO A 144 5.96 5.97 -6.55
C PRO A 144 5.10 5.49 -5.37
N PRO A 145 5.27 4.22 -4.92
CA PRO A 145 4.37 3.62 -3.94
C PRO A 145 4.43 4.33 -2.57
N CYS A 146 3.26 4.65 -2.01
CA CYS A 146 3.11 5.18 -0.64
C CYS A 146 3.17 4.05 0.39
N HIS A 147 2.32 3.03 0.28
CA HIS A 147 2.43 1.80 1.06
C HIS A 147 3.47 0.89 0.39
N ALA A 148 4.72 1.15 0.74
CA ALA A 148 5.89 0.69 -0.02
C ALA A 148 6.29 -0.74 0.29
N PHE A 149 5.95 -1.24 1.47
CA PHE A 149 6.47 -2.50 2.00
C PHE A 149 5.55 -3.04 3.09
N PHE A 150 5.29 -4.35 3.09
CA PHE A 150 4.62 -4.98 4.21
C PHE A 150 5.17 -6.37 4.50
N GLN A 151 5.01 -6.78 5.75
CA GLN A 151 5.45 -8.06 6.28
C GLN A 151 4.30 -8.74 7.02
N PHE A 152 4.15 -10.03 6.79
CA PHE A 152 3.27 -10.88 7.57
C PHE A 152 4.02 -11.55 8.72
N TYR A 153 3.29 -11.83 9.78
CA TYR A 153 3.77 -12.55 10.95
C TYR A 153 2.67 -13.46 11.47
N VAL A 154 3.01 -14.72 11.72
CA VAL A 154 2.09 -15.71 12.28
C VAL A 154 2.55 -16.08 13.68
N ALA A 155 1.65 -16.02 14.64
CA ALA A 155 1.86 -16.50 16.02
C ALA A 155 0.54 -16.93 16.62
N ASP A 156 0.53 -18.02 17.36
CA ASP A 156 -0.64 -18.57 18.05
C ASP A 156 -1.86 -18.74 17.13
N GLY A 157 -1.63 -19.16 15.87
CA GLY A 157 -2.69 -19.33 14.87
C GLY A 157 -3.29 -18.02 14.35
N ARG A 158 -2.68 -16.88 14.65
CA ARG A 158 -3.12 -15.54 14.21
C ARG A 158 -2.17 -14.97 13.20
N LEU A 159 -2.72 -14.34 12.17
CA LEU A 159 -1.97 -13.62 11.15
C LEU A 159 -1.98 -12.11 11.47
N SER A 160 -0.80 -11.52 11.51
CA SER A 160 -0.60 -10.08 11.64
C SER A 160 0.08 -9.51 10.40
N LEU A 161 -0.15 -8.24 10.11
CA LEU A 161 0.50 -7.50 9.03
C LEU A 161 1.09 -6.21 9.58
N GLN A 162 2.35 -5.95 9.26
CA GLN A 162 2.98 -4.65 9.45
C GLN A 162 3.21 -4.00 8.10
N LEU A 163 2.71 -2.77 7.94
CA LEU A 163 2.87 -1.96 6.74
C LEU A 163 3.80 -0.79 7.02
N TYR A 164 4.75 -0.56 6.13
CA TYR A 164 5.51 0.69 6.08
C TYR A 164 4.91 1.59 4.99
N GLN A 165 4.38 2.73 5.44
CA GLN A 165 3.86 3.77 4.56
C GLN A 165 4.76 5.00 4.64
N ARG A 166 5.22 5.46 3.47
CA ARG A 166 5.76 6.80 3.33
C ARG A 166 4.64 7.76 2.94
N SER A 167 4.65 8.93 3.43
CA SER A 167 3.67 9.98 3.07
C SER A 167 4.37 11.32 2.89
#